data_664ccc6e212dc3aa13ab2a924481fb91
#
_entry.id   664ccc6e212dc3aa13ab2a924481fb91
#
_cell.length_a   1.000
_cell.length_b   1.000
_cell.length_c   1.000
_cell.angle_alpha   90.00
_cell.angle_beta   90.00
_cell.angle_gamma   90.00
#
_symmetry.space_group_name_H-M   'P 1'
#
loop_
_entity.id
_entity.type
_entity.pdbx_description
1 polymer ?
#
loop_
_entity_poly.entity_id
_entity_poly.type
_entity_poly.pdbx_seq_one_letter_code
_entity_poly.pdbx_strand_id
1 'polypeptide(L)'
;MSRVLEIYDIEVLSNCFTYTGYVPSEDKYYQFVIWRNRNDITDLCNHLLRGIYGVGFNNEGYDYPVLHHIINHYREYCCLTASDIAQKIYKKSQEIISMEFSTIADKNKFVPQLDLFKMWHYDNKGRSCSLKHLECSMRMDNIEDMPFDHTHWVQNDNELEMILSYNKHDVHATHLFYLITIGETNHELYKGKNKIQLRRDIRSKYKIPCYNYPDVKLGEQLLLTLYCNYTEQNPYFVKQLRSPRSEIKISDCIFPYIEFQTKPFKALKDWLLTRTITGTKGVFSDLPLSEVTELLPYVDKTLISGKGADKTLKNINLLVQGNPIIYGVGGLHHSRSGKYESNEEMTILDIDVGSLYPSIAVQNDLFPEHLGPIFSKIYNDNIVSVRLTEKQKPKKERDPVIMEGLKLAANGRKLI
;
A
#
# COMPACT_ATOMS: atom_id res chain seq x y z
N MET A 1 -28.80 13.72 -1.92
CA MET A 1 -28.00 14.60 -2.79
C MET A 1 -26.70 13.92 -3.10
N SER A 2 -26.24 13.90 -4.35
CA SER A 2 -24.92 13.42 -4.72
C SER A 2 -23.88 14.41 -4.18
N ARG A 3 -22.86 13.90 -3.49
CA ARG A 3 -21.77 14.75 -2.98
C ARG A 3 -20.87 15.19 -4.11
N VAL A 4 -20.33 16.42 -4.00
CA VAL A 4 -19.37 16.97 -4.95
C VAL A 4 -17.97 16.47 -4.56
N LEU A 5 -17.26 15.85 -5.49
CA LEU A 5 -15.88 15.44 -5.28
C LEU A 5 -14.97 16.65 -5.36
N GLU A 6 -14.10 16.81 -4.38
CA GLU A 6 -13.12 17.88 -4.31
C GLU A 6 -11.76 17.33 -3.89
N ILE A 7 -10.74 17.63 -4.67
CA ILE A 7 -9.35 17.36 -4.33
C ILE A 7 -8.84 18.56 -3.54
N TYR A 8 -8.28 18.34 -2.36
CA TYR A 8 -7.88 19.45 -1.49
C TYR A 8 -6.58 19.17 -0.74
N ASP A 9 -5.99 20.25 -0.31
CA ASP A 9 -4.81 20.31 0.54
C ASP A 9 -4.84 21.56 1.43
N ILE A 10 -4.09 21.54 2.55
CA ILE A 10 -3.98 22.69 3.47
C ILE A 10 -2.53 23.01 3.79
N GLU A 11 -2.23 24.30 3.98
CA GLU A 11 -0.96 24.72 4.55
C GLU A 11 -1.17 25.43 5.88
N VAL A 12 -0.37 25.06 6.88
CA VAL A 12 -0.45 25.60 8.23
C VAL A 12 0.92 26.09 8.66
N LEU A 13 1.08 27.42 8.71
CA LEU A 13 2.25 28.11 9.21
C LEU A 13 1.94 28.78 10.55
N SER A 14 2.95 29.31 11.24
CA SER A 14 2.81 29.83 12.61
C SER A 14 1.74 30.90 12.77
N ASN A 15 1.44 31.67 11.73
CA ASN A 15 0.44 32.75 11.72
C ASN A 15 -0.47 32.77 10.49
N CYS A 16 -0.46 31.68 9.69
CA CYS A 16 -1.21 31.61 8.45
C CYS A 16 -1.79 30.21 8.27
N PHE A 17 -3.03 30.15 7.82
CA PHE A 17 -3.69 28.94 7.37
C PHE A 17 -4.23 29.17 5.97
N THR A 18 -4.00 28.22 5.06
CA THR A 18 -4.61 28.20 3.73
C THR A 18 -5.27 26.85 3.47
N TYR A 19 -6.35 26.90 2.72
CA TYR A 19 -7.02 25.74 2.13
C TYR A 19 -7.14 25.98 0.64
N THR A 20 -6.75 25.00 -0.13
CA THR A 20 -7.02 24.97 -1.58
C THR A 20 -7.77 23.70 -1.93
N GLY A 21 -8.90 23.85 -2.62
CA GLY A 21 -9.71 22.75 -3.15
C GLY A 21 -9.92 22.90 -4.65
N TYR A 22 -9.90 21.79 -5.39
CA TYR A 22 -10.22 21.72 -6.81
C TYR A 22 -11.42 20.81 -7.03
N VAL A 23 -12.45 21.32 -7.66
CA VAL A 23 -13.67 20.58 -8.03
C VAL A 23 -13.62 20.24 -9.52
N PRO A 24 -13.27 19.00 -9.93
CA PRO A 24 -13.12 18.63 -11.33
C PRO A 24 -14.38 18.81 -12.17
N SER A 25 -15.56 18.59 -11.58
CA SER A 25 -16.85 18.75 -12.28
C SER A 25 -17.20 20.20 -12.60
N GLU A 26 -16.58 21.15 -11.92
CA GLU A 26 -16.76 22.58 -12.11
C GLU A 26 -15.54 23.23 -12.80
N ASP A 27 -14.45 22.49 -12.93
CA ASP A 27 -13.13 22.98 -13.36
C ASP A 27 -12.71 24.24 -12.59
N LYS A 28 -12.87 24.19 -11.25
CA LYS A 28 -12.73 25.39 -10.43
C LYS A 28 -11.93 25.13 -9.17
N TYR A 29 -11.02 26.05 -8.87
CA TYR A 29 -10.33 26.13 -7.60
C TYR A 29 -11.06 27.04 -6.61
N TYR A 30 -11.04 26.63 -5.36
CA TYR A 30 -11.54 27.37 -4.19
C TYR A 30 -10.36 27.55 -3.24
N GLN A 31 -10.11 28.78 -2.83
CA GLN A 31 -9.03 29.10 -1.88
C GLN A 31 -9.58 29.92 -0.72
N PHE A 32 -9.26 29.50 0.51
CA PHE A 32 -9.64 30.16 1.74
C PHE A 32 -8.39 30.44 2.56
N VAL A 33 -8.31 31.63 3.14
CA VAL A 33 -7.14 32.12 3.87
C VAL A 33 -7.55 32.68 5.22
N ILE A 34 -6.77 32.36 6.25
CA ILE A 34 -6.87 32.95 7.57
C ILE A 34 -5.50 33.51 7.89
N TRP A 35 -5.35 34.84 7.70
CA TRP A 35 -4.09 35.52 7.87
C TRP A 35 -4.31 37.06 8.03
N ARG A 36 -3.67 37.69 9.00
CA ARG A 36 -3.82 39.13 9.30
C ARG A 36 -5.29 39.55 9.38
N ASN A 37 -5.76 40.34 8.38
CA ASN A 37 -7.13 40.84 8.30
C ASN A 37 -8.04 39.98 7.40
N ARG A 38 -7.50 39.00 6.72
CA ARG A 38 -8.28 38.06 5.90
C ARG A 38 -8.74 36.90 6.75
N ASN A 39 -10.05 36.76 6.90
CA ASN A 39 -10.68 35.73 7.72
C ASN A 39 -11.80 35.04 6.95
N ASP A 40 -11.42 34.02 6.19
CA ASP A 40 -12.35 33.24 5.36
C ASP A 40 -12.97 32.06 6.13
N ILE A 41 -12.93 32.03 7.48
CA ILE A 41 -13.35 30.87 8.30
C ILE A 41 -14.82 30.49 8.06
N THR A 42 -15.70 31.48 7.91
CA THR A 42 -17.14 31.25 7.67
C THR A 42 -17.36 30.65 6.30
N ASP A 43 -16.70 31.21 5.29
CA ASP A 43 -16.84 30.74 3.91
C ASP A 43 -16.25 29.35 3.74
N LEU A 44 -15.10 29.05 4.39
CA LEU A 44 -14.51 27.72 4.44
C LEU A 44 -15.46 26.69 5.06
N CYS A 45 -16.02 26.98 6.24
CA CYS A 45 -16.94 26.05 6.91
C CYS A 45 -18.21 25.80 6.07
N ASN A 46 -18.80 26.86 5.50
CA ASN A 46 -19.94 26.75 4.61
C ASN A 46 -19.61 25.92 3.37
N HIS A 47 -18.44 26.13 2.78
CA HIS A 47 -17.93 25.39 1.64
C HIS A 47 -17.78 23.89 1.97
N LEU A 48 -17.10 23.55 3.07
CA LEU A 48 -16.88 22.16 3.48
C LEU A 48 -18.19 21.42 3.78
N LEU A 49 -19.18 22.12 4.34
CA LEU A 49 -20.47 21.53 4.75
C LEU A 49 -21.52 21.50 3.62
N ARG A 50 -21.25 22.09 2.44
CA ARG A 50 -22.17 22.05 1.28
C ARG A 50 -22.41 20.66 0.65
N GLY A 51 -21.79 19.61 1.19
CA GLY A 51 -21.94 18.24 0.69
C GLY A 51 -20.76 17.76 -0.13
N ILE A 52 -19.54 18.10 0.29
CA ILE A 52 -18.28 17.67 -0.31
C ILE A 52 -17.96 16.22 0.03
N TYR A 53 -17.24 15.55 -0.89
CA TYR A 53 -16.48 14.35 -0.68
C TYR A 53 -15.00 14.67 -0.91
N GLY A 54 -14.23 14.78 0.18
CA GLY A 54 -12.84 15.21 0.13
C GLY A 54 -11.91 14.10 -0.34
N VAL A 55 -11.00 14.43 -1.24
CA VAL A 55 -9.92 13.57 -1.72
C VAL A 55 -8.60 14.29 -1.44
N GLY A 56 -7.64 13.60 -0.85
CA GLY A 56 -6.33 14.16 -0.57
C GLY A 56 -5.23 13.10 -0.53
N PHE A 57 -4.03 13.54 -0.23
CA PHE A 57 -2.86 12.70 -0.05
C PHE A 57 -2.40 12.76 1.40
N ASN A 58 -2.58 11.69 2.17
CA ASN A 58 -2.40 11.63 3.63
C ASN A 58 -3.39 12.51 4.43
N ASN A 59 -4.47 12.91 3.80
CA ASN A 59 -5.45 13.82 4.37
C ASN A 59 -6.15 13.27 5.62
N GLU A 60 -6.34 11.95 5.75
CA GLU A 60 -6.87 11.35 6.99
C GLU A 60 -5.87 11.38 8.15
N GLY A 61 -4.58 11.51 7.85
CA GLY A 61 -3.52 11.60 8.86
C GLY A 61 -3.26 13.01 9.37
N TYR A 62 -3.54 14.03 8.56
CA TYR A 62 -3.19 15.42 8.90
C TYR A 62 -4.27 16.42 8.54
N ASP A 63 -4.55 16.64 7.25
CA ASP A 63 -5.40 17.75 6.78
C ASP A 63 -6.80 17.68 7.37
N TYR A 64 -7.44 16.54 7.29
CA TYR A 64 -8.80 16.40 7.77
C TYR A 64 -8.94 16.52 9.30
N PRO A 65 -8.08 15.96 10.15
CA PRO A 65 -8.04 16.26 11.57
C PRO A 65 -7.97 17.76 11.91
N VAL A 66 -7.21 18.56 11.14
CA VAL A 66 -7.17 20.02 11.29
C VAL A 66 -8.52 20.63 10.88
N LEU A 67 -9.03 20.29 9.70
CA LEU A 67 -10.34 20.79 9.23
C LEU A 67 -11.48 20.36 10.16
N HIS A 68 -11.45 19.13 10.66
CA HIS A 68 -12.42 18.65 11.64
C HIS A 68 -12.40 19.46 12.93
N HIS A 69 -11.22 19.81 13.41
CA HIS A 69 -11.07 20.71 14.55
C HIS A 69 -11.67 22.10 14.26
N ILE A 70 -11.39 22.68 13.09
CA ILE A 70 -11.94 23.97 12.66
C ILE A 70 -13.49 23.94 12.68
N ILE A 71 -14.09 22.90 12.07
CA ILE A 71 -15.56 22.76 12.01
C ILE A 71 -16.15 22.63 13.43
N ASN A 72 -15.53 21.85 14.31
CA ASN A 72 -16.00 21.67 15.69
C ASN A 72 -15.94 22.97 16.51
N HIS A 73 -14.95 23.83 16.25
CA HIS A 73 -14.73 25.08 16.98
C HIS A 73 -15.23 26.30 16.20
N TYR A 74 -16.00 26.11 15.14
CA TYR A 74 -16.47 27.19 14.27
C TYR A 74 -17.10 28.35 15.05
N ARG A 75 -18.01 28.07 16.02
CA ARG A 75 -18.68 29.10 16.81
C ARG A 75 -17.72 29.93 17.65
N GLU A 76 -16.68 29.33 18.20
CA GLU A 76 -15.62 30.03 18.92
C GLU A 76 -14.81 30.89 17.96
N TYR A 77 -14.42 30.36 16.81
CA TYR A 77 -13.58 31.03 15.83
C TYR A 77 -14.25 32.25 15.20
N CYS A 78 -15.57 32.22 15.02
CA CYS A 78 -16.29 33.41 14.52
C CYS A 78 -16.17 34.64 15.43
N CYS A 79 -15.77 34.47 16.68
CA CYS A 79 -15.61 35.55 17.64
C CYS A 79 -14.16 36.03 17.80
N LEU A 80 -13.22 35.45 17.05
CA LEU A 80 -11.78 35.72 17.16
C LEU A 80 -11.25 36.51 15.96
N THR A 81 -10.09 37.13 16.13
CA THR A 81 -9.36 37.71 14.99
C THR A 81 -8.73 36.62 14.12
N ALA A 82 -8.47 36.92 12.85
CA ALA A 82 -7.79 36.00 11.96
C ALA A 82 -6.43 35.51 12.51
N SER A 83 -5.69 36.40 13.16
CA SER A 83 -4.41 36.11 13.80
C SER A 83 -4.56 35.09 14.94
N ASP A 84 -5.58 35.25 15.81
CA ASP A 84 -5.82 34.33 16.92
C ASP A 84 -6.27 32.95 16.40
N ILE A 85 -7.11 32.95 15.36
CA ILE A 85 -7.56 31.70 14.72
C ILE A 85 -6.37 30.95 14.11
N ALA A 86 -5.53 31.61 13.31
CA ALA A 86 -4.37 31.00 12.68
C ALA A 86 -3.41 30.37 13.70
N GLN A 87 -3.13 31.09 14.82
CA GLN A 87 -2.30 30.55 15.90
C GLN A 87 -2.92 29.32 16.59
N LYS A 88 -4.25 29.33 16.82
CA LYS A 88 -4.95 28.17 17.39
C LYS A 88 -4.92 26.97 16.45
N ILE A 89 -5.11 27.20 15.15
CA ILE A 89 -5.00 26.15 14.12
C ILE A 89 -3.56 25.62 14.09
N TYR A 90 -2.55 26.47 14.08
CA TYR A 90 -1.14 26.08 14.12
C TYR A 90 -0.83 25.22 15.36
N LYS A 91 -1.23 25.67 16.55
CA LYS A 91 -1.06 24.88 17.77
C LYS A 91 -1.70 23.48 17.63
N LYS A 92 -2.92 23.42 17.08
CA LYS A 92 -3.61 22.16 16.86
C LYS A 92 -2.89 21.26 15.82
N SER A 93 -2.36 21.84 14.77
CA SER A 93 -1.57 21.10 13.77
C SER A 93 -0.33 20.47 14.40
N GLN A 94 0.39 21.19 15.26
CA GLN A 94 1.55 20.66 15.99
C GLN A 94 1.17 19.51 16.95
N GLU A 95 0.02 19.61 17.62
CA GLU A 95 -0.52 18.51 18.42
C GLU A 95 -0.77 17.26 17.56
N ILE A 96 -1.42 17.44 16.39
CA ILE A 96 -1.71 16.33 15.44
C ILE A 96 -0.42 15.68 14.95
N ILE A 97 0.60 16.46 14.57
CA ILE A 97 1.91 15.96 14.12
C ILE A 97 2.60 15.14 15.22
N SER A 98 2.44 15.53 16.48
CA SER A 98 3.04 14.81 17.62
C SER A 98 2.31 13.51 18.00
N MET A 99 1.10 13.30 17.49
CA MET A 99 0.30 12.10 17.79
C MET A 99 0.75 10.90 16.93
N GLU A 100 0.79 9.72 17.52
CA GLU A 100 0.99 8.47 16.77
C GLU A 100 -0.20 8.15 15.84
N PHE A 101 -1.42 8.49 16.26
CA PHE A 101 -2.67 8.30 15.50
C PHE A 101 -3.59 9.50 15.64
N SER A 102 -3.88 10.15 14.52
CA SER A 102 -4.71 11.35 14.43
C SER A 102 -6.04 11.14 13.66
N THR A 103 -6.26 9.96 13.11
CA THR A 103 -7.40 9.67 12.22
C THR A 103 -8.75 9.78 12.93
N ILE A 104 -9.68 10.52 12.34
CA ILE A 104 -11.07 10.63 12.80
C ILE A 104 -11.89 9.44 12.31
N ALA A 105 -12.64 8.79 13.21
CA ALA A 105 -13.51 7.67 12.85
C ALA A 105 -14.60 8.11 11.86
N ASP A 106 -14.91 7.26 10.87
CA ASP A 106 -15.85 7.61 9.78
C ASP A 106 -17.23 8.11 10.26
N LYS A 107 -17.73 7.52 11.36
CA LYS A 107 -19.03 7.93 11.96
C LYS A 107 -19.03 9.36 12.54
N ASN A 108 -17.84 9.91 12.82
CA ASN A 108 -17.66 11.25 13.40
C ASN A 108 -17.25 12.29 12.34
N LYS A 109 -17.02 11.87 11.09
CA LYS A 109 -16.61 12.80 10.02
C LYS A 109 -17.78 13.63 9.53
N PHE A 110 -17.63 14.95 9.48
CA PHE A 110 -18.55 15.87 8.82
C PHE A 110 -18.47 15.75 7.29
N VAL A 111 -17.22 15.63 6.80
CA VAL A 111 -16.91 15.48 5.38
C VAL A 111 -16.27 14.11 5.18
N PRO A 112 -16.87 13.20 4.37
CA PRO A 112 -16.24 11.93 4.06
C PRO A 112 -14.92 12.12 3.32
N GLN A 113 -13.96 11.26 3.59
CA GLN A 113 -12.60 11.37 3.07
C GLN A 113 -12.21 10.16 2.23
N LEU A 114 -11.52 10.41 1.14
CA LEU A 114 -10.74 9.45 0.37
C LEU A 114 -9.27 9.83 0.49
N ASP A 115 -8.49 8.94 1.05
CA ASP A 115 -7.06 9.12 1.24
C ASP A 115 -6.27 8.26 0.26
N LEU A 116 -5.67 8.90 -0.72
CA LEU A 116 -4.89 8.22 -1.75
C LEU A 116 -3.61 7.60 -1.19
N PHE A 117 -2.99 8.22 -0.19
CA PHE A 117 -1.80 7.71 0.48
C PHE A 117 -2.06 6.36 1.14
N LYS A 118 -3.15 6.23 1.91
CA LYS A 118 -3.58 4.97 2.53
C LYS A 118 -4.04 3.94 1.50
N MET A 119 -4.80 4.35 0.48
CA MET A 119 -5.30 3.45 -0.56
C MET A 119 -4.16 2.77 -1.32
N TRP A 120 -3.04 3.47 -1.57
CA TRP A 120 -1.86 2.95 -2.24
C TRP A 120 -0.85 2.31 -1.29
N HIS A 121 -1.17 2.28 0.01
CA HIS A 121 -0.33 1.67 1.05
C HIS A 121 1.02 2.36 1.27
N TYR A 122 1.06 3.68 1.09
CA TYR A 122 2.25 4.49 1.36
C TYR A 122 2.43 4.81 2.85
N ASP A 123 1.41 4.56 3.68
CA ASP A 123 1.48 4.53 5.14
C ASP A 123 2.35 3.38 5.70
N ASN A 124 2.76 2.44 4.86
CA ASN A 124 3.72 1.39 5.22
C ASN A 124 5.15 1.93 5.14
N LYS A 125 5.90 1.86 6.26
CA LYS A 125 7.30 2.34 6.34
C LYS A 125 8.23 1.78 5.25
N GLY A 126 8.00 0.54 4.79
CA GLY A 126 8.76 -0.09 3.71
C GLY A 126 8.37 0.35 2.30
N ARG A 127 7.32 1.18 2.16
CA ARG A 127 6.77 1.65 0.89
C ARG A 127 6.41 3.14 0.93
N SER A 128 6.87 3.85 1.95
CA SER A 128 6.57 5.26 2.12
C SER A 128 6.97 6.05 0.87
N CYS A 129 6.06 6.91 0.42
CA CYS A 129 6.24 7.73 -0.76
C CYS A 129 5.68 9.12 -0.48
N SER A 130 6.46 10.17 -0.67
CA SER A 130 5.98 11.54 -0.58
C SER A 130 5.25 11.96 -1.85
N LEU A 131 4.44 13.03 -1.78
CA LEU A 131 3.78 13.60 -2.96
C LEU A 131 4.81 14.02 -4.01
N LYS A 132 5.91 14.65 -3.61
CA LYS A 132 7.03 15.01 -4.51
C LYS A 132 7.68 13.82 -5.22
N HIS A 133 7.84 12.71 -4.54
CA HIS A 133 8.33 11.50 -5.18
C HIS A 133 7.33 10.99 -6.24
N LEU A 134 6.03 11.15 -5.99
CA LEU A 134 5.00 10.86 -7.00
C LEU A 134 5.02 11.83 -8.17
N GLU A 135 5.24 13.13 -7.94
CA GLU A 135 5.40 14.13 -9.00
C GLU A 135 6.54 13.73 -9.96
N CYS A 136 7.72 13.36 -9.41
CA CYS A 136 8.82 12.80 -10.21
C CYS A 136 8.39 11.54 -10.98
N SER A 137 7.68 10.63 -10.33
CA SER A 137 7.25 9.36 -10.93
C SER A 137 6.20 9.55 -12.00
N MET A 138 5.32 10.54 -11.85
CA MET A 138 4.32 10.97 -12.83
C MET A 138 4.92 11.79 -13.97
N ARG A 139 6.20 12.19 -13.86
CA ARG A 139 6.93 13.04 -14.80
C ARG A 139 6.25 14.38 -15.01
N MET A 140 5.89 15.03 -13.92
CA MET A 140 5.37 16.39 -13.97
C MET A 140 6.48 17.37 -14.43
N ASP A 141 6.10 18.35 -15.21
CA ASP A 141 7.05 19.33 -15.79
C ASP A 141 7.67 20.23 -14.71
N ASN A 142 6.95 20.47 -13.63
CA ASN A 142 7.39 21.29 -12.51
C ASN A 142 7.24 20.51 -11.19
N ILE A 143 8.25 20.59 -10.35
CA ILE A 143 8.25 20.02 -8.99
C ILE A 143 8.62 21.15 -8.05
N GLU A 144 7.70 21.50 -7.17
CA GLU A 144 7.87 22.65 -6.26
C GLU A 144 8.18 22.17 -4.84
N ASP A 145 9.08 22.88 -4.18
CA ASP A 145 9.33 22.75 -2.75
C ASP A 145 8.55 23.80 -1.98
N MET A 146 8.11 23.42 -0.76
CA MET A 146 7.50 24.39 0.15
C MET A 146 8.44 25.59 0.31
N PRO A 147 7.97 26.84 0.02
CA PRO A 147 8.84 28.00 -0.01
C PRO A 147 9.40 28.38 1.36
N PHE A 148 8.76 27.93 2.43
CA PHE A 148 9.10 28.29 3.81
C PHE A 148 9.02 27.09 4.74
N ASP A 149 9.77 27.13 5.85
CA ASP A 149 9.59 26.20 6.96
C ASP A 149 8.23 26.38 7.63
N HIS A 150 7.62 25.33 8.15
CA HIS A 150 6.30 25.37 8.81
C HIS A 150 6.26 26.32 10.04
N THR A 151 7.41 26.64 10.64
CA THR A 151 7.53 27.62 11.73
C THR A 151 7.61 29.07 11.24
N HIS A 152 7.72 29.28 9.92
CA HIS A 152 7.84 30.61 9.34
C HIS A 152 6.65 31.49 9.68
N TRP A 153 6.95 32.77 9.96
CA TRP A 153 5.96 33.79 10.18
C TRP A 153 5.76 34.59 8.90
N VAL A 154 4.64 34.41 8.24
CA VAL A 154 4.29 35.07 6.97
C VAL A 154 4.22 36.57 7.17
N GLN A 155 5.05 37.34 6.44
CA GLN A 155 5.29 38.75 6.68
C GLN A 155 4.57 39.68 5.69
N ASN A 156 4.32 39.27 4.48
CA ASN A 156 3.79 40.08 3.40
C ASN A 156 2.94 39.30 2.40
N ASP A 157 2.21 40.00 1.54
CA ASP A 157 1.31 39.42 0.58
C ASP A 157 2.05 38.57 -0.48
N ASN A 158 3.31 38.89 -0.84
CA ASN A 158 4.10 38.10 -1.77
C ASN A 158 4.40 36.70 -1.19
N GLU A 159 4.73 36.61 0.09
CA GLU A 159 4.93 35.33 0.77
C GLU A 159 3.62 34.50 0.82
N LEU A 160 2.49 35.17 1.07
CA LEU A 160 1.18 34.49 1.02
C LEU A 160 0.88 33.96 -0.37
N GLU A 161 1.11 34.73 -1.43
CA GLU A 161 0.91 34.27 -2.81
C GLU A 161 1.80 33.08 -3.16
N MET A 162 3.06 33.06 -2.68
CA MET A 162 3.94 31.90 -2.85
C MET A 162 3.35 30.62 -2.19
N ILE A 163 2.81 30.74 -0.98
CA ILE A 163 2.17 29.66 -0.24
C ILE A 163 0.91 29.18 -0.98
N LEU A 164 0.08 30.10 -1.46
CA LEU A 164 -1.14 29.76 -2.21
C LEU A 164 -0.83 29.08 -3.55
N SER A 165 0.24 29.51 -4.24
CA SER A 165 0.71 28.88 -5.46
C SER A 165 1.19 27.46 -5.19
N TYR A 166 2.01 27.26 -4.16
CA TYR A 166 2.49 25.96 -3.72
C TYR A 166 1.32 25.02 -3.35
N ASN A 167 0.41 25.48 -2.49
CA ASN A 167 -0.76 24.70 -2.08
C ASN A 167 -1.64 24.31 -3.28
N LYS A 168 -1.79 25.19 -4.30
CA LYS A 168 -2.48 24.90 -5.56
C LYS A 168 -1.72 23.86 -6.39
N HIS A 169 -0.39 23.89 -6.39
CA HIS A 169 0.45 22.91 -7.07
C HIS A 169 0.25 21.50 -6.46
N ASP A 170 0.26 21.38 -5.13
CA ASP A 170 0.05 20.10 -4.43
C ASP A 170 -1.35 19.53 -4.69
N VAL A 171 -2.38 20.38 -4.74
CA VAL A 171 -3.73 19.97 -5.16
C VAL A 171 -3.74 19.49 -6.61
N HIS A 172 -3.02 20.14 -7.52
CA HIS A 172 -2.90 19.68 -8.91
C HIS A 172 -2.18 18.34 -9.03
N ALA A 173 -1.07 18.15 -8.31
CA ALA A 173 -0.34 16.87 -8.24
C ALA A 173 -1.23 15.75 -7.71
N THR A 174 -1.98 16.02 -6.64
CA THR A 174 -2.93 15.08 -6.05
C THR A 174 -4.07 14.76 -7.03
N HIS A 175 -4.56 15.73 -7.83
CA HIS A 175 -5.55 15.48 -8.88
C HIS A 175 -5.01 14.56 -9.97
N LEU A 176 -3.80 14.77 -10.47
CA LEU A 176 -3.18 13.87 -11.44
C LEU A 176 -3.04 12.45 -10.88
N PHE A 177 -2.67 12.32 -9.62
CA PHE A 177 -2.60 11.02 -8.96
C PHE A 177 -3.98 10.38 -8.77
N TYR A 178 -5.02 11.18 -8.51
CA TYR A 178 -6.40 10.72 -8.50
C TYR A 178 -6.82 10.16 -9.88
N LEU A 179 -6.48 10.83 -10.98
CA LEU A 179 -6.77 10.35 -12.33
C LEU A 179 -6.10 8.98 -12.61
N ILE A 180 -4.86 8.80 -12.19
CA ILE A 180 -4.19 7.48 -12.23
C ILE A 180 -4.97 6.44 -11.41
N THR A 181 -5.44 6.83 -10.22
CA THR A 181 -6.18 5.93 -9.31
C THR A 181 -7.52 5.48 -9.89
N ILE A 182 -8.18 6.31 -10.68
CA ILE A 182 -9.43 5.94 -11.39
C ILE A 182 -9.19 5.36 -12.79
N GLY A 183 -7.93 5.23 -13.21
CA GLY A 183 -7.57 4.65 -14.50
C GLY A 183 -7.72 5.59 -15.69
N GLU A 184 -7.94 6.87 -15.48
CA GLU A 184 -7.96 7.94 -16.47
C GLU A 184 -6.55 8.47 -16.72
N THR A 185 -5.70 7.64 -17.30
CA THR A 185 -4.29 7.92 -17.54
C THR A 185 -3.82 7.21 -18.80
N ASN A 186 -2.76 7.75 -19.43
CA ASN A 186 -2.08 7.12 -20.55
C ASN A 186 -1.05 6.07 -20.12
N HIS A 187 -0.78 5.93 -18.83
CA HIS A 187 0.18 4.95 -18.32
C HIS A 187 -0.40 3.54 -18.44
N GLU A 188 0.21 2.67 -19.24
CA GLU A 188 -0.31 1.34 -19.61
C GLU A 188 -0.67 0.45 -18.41
N LEU A 189 0.10 0.51 -17.31
CA LEU A 189 -0.15 -0.29 -16.11
C LEU A 189 -1.44 0.09 -15.39
N TYR A 190 -1.91 1.33 -15.51
CA TYR A 190 -3.03 1.88 -14.76
C TYR A 190 -4.24 2.22 -15.62
N LYS A 191 -4.05 2.39 -16.92
CA LYS A 191 -5.14 2.73 -17.87
C LYS A 191 -6.33 1.78 -17.73
N GLY A 192 -7.50 2.35 -17.54
CA GLY A 192 -8.77 1.61 -17.39
C GLY A 192 -8.92 0.81 -16.09
N LYS A 193 -7.99 0.94 -15.13
CA LYS A 193 -8.05 0.25 -13.83
C LYS A 193 -8.57 1.20 -12.75
N ASN A 194 -9.86 1.24 -12.54
CA ASN A 194 -10.46 2.10 -11.53
C ASN A 194 -10.47 1.43 -10.16
N LYS A 195 -9.50 1.79 -9.30
CA LYS A 195 -9.38 1.28 -7.92
C LYS A 195 -10.54 1.71 -7.02
N ILE A 196 -11.09 2.89 -7.25
CA ILE A 196 -12.22 3.43 -6.47
C ILE A 196 -13.49 2.68 -6.83
N GLN A 197 -13.74 2.46 -8.12
CA GLN A 197 -14.90 1.70 -8.56
C GLN A 197 -14.87 0.25 -8.05
N LEU A 198 -13.70 -0.40 -8.12
CA LEU A 198 -13.52 -1.73 -7.54
C LEU A 198 -13.93 -1.78 -6.06
N ARG A 199 -13.55 -0.77 -5.27
CA ARG A 199 -13.93 -0.69 -3.84
C ARG A 199 -15.42 -0.43 -3.64
N ARG A 200 -16.04 0.37 -4.49
CA ARG A 200 -17.49 0.58 -4.50
C ARG A 200 -18.24 -0.72 -4.77
N ASP A 201 -17.80 -1.49 -5.75
CA ASP A 201 -18.41 -2.75 -6.14
C ASP A 201 -18.23 -3.82 -5.05
N ILE A 202 -17.04 -3.93 -4.47
CA ILE A 202 -16.76 -4.81 -3.33
C ILE A 202 -17.62 -4.42 -2.12
N ARG A 203 -17.72 -3.13 -1.80
CA ARG A 203 -18.60 -2.65 -0.73
C ARG A 203 -20.06 -2.99 -0.98
N SER A 204 -20.52 -2.81 -2.20
CA SER A 204 -21.89 -3.15 -2.58
C SER A 204 -22.19 -4.64 -2.42
N LYS A 205 -21.29 -5.50 -2.91
CA LYS A 205 -21.43 -6.96 -2.94
C LYS A 205 -21.22 -7.62 -1.58
N TYR A 206 -20.15 -7.24 -0.87
CA TYR A 206 -19.70 -7.91 0.36
C TYR A 206 -19.94 -7.09 1.64
N LYS A 207 -20.48 -5.88 1.55
CA LYS A 207 -20.75 -4.96 2.68
C LYS A 207 -19.49 -4.57 3.48
N ILE A 208 -18.33 -4.57 2.84
CA ILE A 208 -17.04 -4.20 3.45
C ILE A 208 -16.84 -2.69 3.32
N PRO A 209 -16.61 -1.93 4.41
CA PRO A 209 -16.32 -0.48 4.36
C PRO A 209 -14.86 -0.22 3.94
N CYS A 210 -14.55 -0.34 2.64
CA CYS A 210 -13.19 -0.51 2.16
C CYS A 210 -12.62 0.67 1.34
N TYR A 211 -13.22 1.87 1.34
CA TYR A 211 -12.78 2.95 0.46
C TYR A 211 -11.30 3.32 0.62
N ASN A 212 -10.81 3.45 1.86
CA ASN A 212 -9.41 3.79 2.15
C ASN A 212 -8.52 2.55 2.44
N TYR A 213 -9.03 1.33 2.16
CA TYR A 213 -8.21 0.14 2.38
C TYR A 213 -7.16 -0.01 1.28
N PRO A 214 -5.88 -0.24 1.62
CA PRO A 214 -4.91 -0.73 0.65
C PRO A 214 -5.30 -2.10 0.11
N ASP A 215 -4.80 -2.46 -1.06
CA ASP A 215 -5.14 -3.71 -1.74
C ASP A 215 -4.91 -4.95 -0.84
N VAL A 216 -3.83 -4.93 -0.04
CA VAL A 216 -3.52 -6.02 0.92
C VAL A 216 -4.63 -6.18 1.96
N LYS A 217 -5.06 -5.10 2.60
CA LYS A 217 -6.14 -5.11 3.60
C LYS A 217 -7.49 -5.45 2.98
N LEU A 218 -7.71 -5.03 1.74
CA LEU A 218 -8.93 -5.36 1.00
C LEU A 218 -9.01 -6.87 0.75
N GLY A 219 -7.93 -7.50 0.30
CA GLY A 219 -7.84 -8.95 0.12
C GLY A 219 -8.06 -9.73 1.42
N GLU A 220 -7.44 -9.27 2.52
CA GLU A 220 -7.60 -9.84 3.86
C GLU A 220 -9.08 -9.78 4.33
N GLN A 221 -9.73 -8.62 4.16
CA GLN A 221 -11.13 -8.47 4.58
C GLN A 221 -12.09 -9.28 3.70
N LEU A 222 -11.83 -9.41 2.40
CA LEU A 222 -12.62 -10.28 1.52
C LEU A 222 -12.52 -11.74 1.96
N LEU A 223 -11.30 -12.24 2.19
CA LEU A 223 -11.06 -13.60 2.63
C LEU A 223 -11.74 -13.87 3.98
N LEU A 224 -11.57 -12.96 4.95
CA LEU A 224 -12.23 -13.04 6.24
C LEU A 224 -13.75 -13.07 6.12
N THR A 225 -14.32 -12.20 5.28
CA THR A 225 -15.77 -12.15 5.08
C THR A 225 -16.30 -13.45 4.47
N LEU A 226 -15.62 -13.99 3.46
CA LEU A 226 -16.00 -15.26 2.84
C LEU A 226 -15.91 -16.44 3.83
N TYR A 227 -14.83 -16.47 4.62
CA TYR A 227 -14.65 -17.49 5.66
C TYR A 227 -15.73 -17.39 6.74
N CYS A 228 -15.98 -16.21 7.29
CA CYS A 228 -16.98 -16.01 8.35
C CYS A 228 -18.41 -16.27 7.87
N ASN A 229 -18.75 -15.88 6.63
CA ASN A 229 -20.06 -16.17 6.05
C ASN A 229 -20.30 -17.67 5.87
N TYR A 230 -19.27 -18.42 5.54
CA TYR A 230 -19.38 -19.88 5.36
C TYR A 230 -19.43 -20.63 6.70
N THR A 231 -18.66 -20.19 7.70
CA THR A 231 -18.52 -20.84 9.02
C THR A 231 -19.48 -20.29 10.06
N GLU A 232 -20.24 -19.23 9.74
CA GLU A 232 -21.12 -18.50 10.66
C GLU A 232 -20.40 -17.93 11.89
N GLN A 233 -19.06 -17.77 11.79
CA GLN A 233 -18.24 -17.26 12.91
C GLN A 233 -18.19 -15.73 12.91
N ASN A 234 -18.03 -15.16 14.11
CA ASN A 234 -17.86 -13.73 14.28
C ASN A 234 -16.48 -13.27 13.78
N PRO A 235 -16.41 -12.30 12.82
CA PRO A 235 -15.15 -11.81 12.28
C PRO A 235 -14.18 -11.25 13.35
N TYR A 236 -14.68 -10.67 14.41
CA TYR A 236 -13.85 -10.16 15.50
C TYR A 236 -13.12 -11.30 16.23
N PHE A 237 -13.80 -12.42 16.47
CA PHE A 237 -13.22 -13.60 17.07
C PHE A 237 -12.19 -14.25 16.14
N VAL A 238 -12.54 -14.47 14.87
CA VAL A 238 -11.65 -15.09 13.89
C VAL A 238 -10.34 -14.29 13.72
N LYS A 239 -10.40 -12.96 13.75
CA LYS A 239 -9.21 -12.09 13.69
C LYS A 239 -8.23 -12.27 14.86
N GLN A 240 -8.67 -12.83 15.98
CA GLN A 240 -7.83 -13.06 17.15
C GLN A 240 -7.17 -14.43 17.16
N LEU A 241 -7.65 -15.35 16.34
CA LEU A 241 -7.08 -16.68 16.25
C LEU A 241 -5.63 -16.61 15.75
N ARG A 242 -4.77 -17.43 16.34
CA ARG A 242 -3.34 -17.53 15.99
C ARG A 242 -2.87 -18.97 16.17
N SER A 243 -1.89 -19.34 15.35
CA SER A 243 -1.09 -20.58 15.55
C SER A 243 0.35 -20.16 15.86
N PRO A 244 0.65 -19.76 17.11
CA PRO A 244 2.01 -19.36 17.47
C PRO A 244 2.95 -20.57 17.39
N ARG A 245 4.12 -20.34 16.81
CA ARG A 245 5.20 -21.32 16.72
C ARG A 245 6.47 -20.70 17.26
N SER A 246 7.16 -21.38 18.16
CA SER A 246 8.47 -20.95 18.64
C SER A 246 9.58 -21.24 17.62
N GLU A 247 9.40 -22.27 16.81
CA GLU A 247 10.33 -22.69 15.78
C GLU A 247 9.61 -23.35 14.60
N ILE A 248 10.27 -23.39 13.45
CA ILE A 248 9.82 -24.09 12.24
C ILE A 248 10.96 -24.97 11.74
N LYS A 249 10.74 -26.26 11.67
CA LYS A 249 11.64 -27.19 10.96
C LYS A 249 11.39 -27.07 9.48
N ILE A 250 12.42 -26.73 8.71
CA ILE A 250 12.26 -26.55 7.26
C ILE A 250 11.91 -27.86 6.56
N SER A 251 12.32 -29.00 7.11
CA SER A 251 11.88 -30.32 6.65
C SER A 251 10.36 -30.46 6.55
N ASP A 252 9.62 -29.84 7.46
CA ASP A 252 8.15 -29.90 7.49
C ASP A 252 7.50 -29.01 6.41
N CYS A 253 8.29 -28.13 5.79
CA CYS A 253 7.85 -27.20 4.75
C CYS A 253 8.20 -27.68 3.32
N ILE A 254 9.07 -28.70 3.20
CA ILE A 254 9.51 -29.23 1.89
C ILE A 254 8.66 -30.43 1.53
N PHE A 255 7.89 -30.31 0.43
CA PHE A 255 7.08 -31.43 -0.04
C PHE A 255 7.93 -32.61 -0.53
N PRO A 256 7.54 -33.85 -0.26
CA PRO A 256 8.30 -35.04 -0.60
C PRO A 256 8.60 -35.20 -2.11
N TYR A 257 7.72 -34.66 -2.95
CA TYR A 257 7.87 -34.73 -4.42
C TYR A 257 8.86 -33.71 -5.00
N ILE A 258 9.42 -32.79 -4.17
CA ILE A 258 10.42 -31.86 -4.64
C ILE A 258 11.75 -32.57 -4.84
N GLU A 259 12.16 -32.70 -6.10
CA GLU A 259 13.43 -33.27 -6.51
C GLU A 259 14.20 -32.33 -7.42
N PHE A 260 15.52 -32.24 -7.20
CA PHE A 260 16.40 -31.42 -8.03
C PHE A 260 17.35 -32.30 -8.83
N GLN A 261 17.65 -31.88 -10.07
CA GLN A 261 18.57 -32.59 -10.94
C GLN A 261 20.03 -32.18 -10.74
N THR A 262 20.28 -30.91 -10.46
CA THR A 262 21.62 -30.34 -10.37
C THR A 262 22.22 -30.49 -8.98
N LYS A 263 23.52 -30.72 -8.91
CA LYS A 263 24.27 -30.87 -7.65
C LYS A 263 24.10 -29.68 -6.71
N PRO A 264 24.17 -28.40 -7.17
CA PRO A 264 24.00 -27.24 -6.29
C PRO A 264 22.62 -27.22 -5.59
N PHE A 265 21.55 -27.54 -6.32
CA PHE A 265 20.21 -27.56 -5.73
C PHE A 265 19.96 -28.79 -4.86
N LYS A 266 20.57 -29.93 -5.15
CA LYS A 266 20.53 -31.09 -4.25
C LYS A 266 21.18 -30.73 -2.91
N ALA A 267 22.40 -30.17 -2.94
CA ALA A 267 23.09 -29.71 -1.74
C ALA A 267 22.26 -28.68 -0.96
N LEU A 268 21.60 -27.73 -1.65
CA LEU A 268 20.71 -26.76 -0.99
C LEU A 268 19.53 -27.45 -0.30
N LYS A 269 18.87 -28.39 -0.96
CA LYS A 269 17.77 -29.16 -0.37
C LYS A 269 18.22 -29.93 0.87
N ASP A 270 19.34 -30.67 0.76
CA ASP A 270 19.89 -31.48 1.86
C ASP A 270 20.24 -30.58 3.05
N TRP A 271 20.85 -29.42 2.81
CA TRP A 271 21.14 -28.44 3.83
C TRP A 271 19.87 -27.88 4.47
N LEU A 272 18.85 -27.53 3.69
CA LEU A 272 17.57 -27.01 4.20
C LEU A 272 16.84 -28.02 5.08
N LEU A 273 16.89 -29.30 4.75
CA LEU A 273 16.26 -30.38 5.54
C LEU A 273 16.83 -30.49 6.97
N THR A 274 18.04 -29.99 7.22
CA THR A 274 18.67 -29.97 8.54
C THR A 274 18.34 -28.70 9.34
N ARG A 275 17.64 -27.70 8.77
CA ARG A 275 17.46 -26.41 9.40
C ARG A 275 16.19 -26.29 10.21
N THR A 276 16.33 -25.65 11.35
CA THR A 276 15.22 -25.15 12.19
C THR A 276 15.38 -23.65 12.33
N ILE A 277 14.32 -22.89 12.11
CA ILE A 277 14.32 -21.42 12.19
C ILE A 277 13.36 -20.95 13.28
N THR A 278 13.74 -19.88 13.98
CA THR A 278 12.94 -19.23 15.02
C THR A 278 12.32 -17.90 14.57
N GLY A 279 12.61 -17.48 13.34
CA GLY A 279 12.10 -16.28 12.70
C GLY A 279 12.27 -16.36 11.20
N THR A 280 11.74 -15.40 10.46
CA THR A 280 11.83 -15.36 8.99
C THR A 280 12.72 -14.24 8.47
N LYS A 281 13.07 -13.26 9.31
CA LYS A 281 13.88 -12.11 8.91
C LYS A 281 15.37 -12.42 9.05
N GLY A 282 16.09 -12.33 7.94
CA GLY A 282 17.55 -12.50 7.93
C GLY A 282 18.04 -13.94 8.09
N VAL A 283 17.18 -14.94 8.13
CA VAL A 283 17.54 -16.35 8.42
C VAL A 283 18.45 -17.00 7.40
N PHE A 284 18.58 -16.43 6.20
CA PHE A 284 19.46 -16.92 5.14
C PHE A 284 20.52 -15.88 4.72
N SER A 285 20.81 -14.93 5.62
CA SER A 285 21.82 -13.89 5.40
C SER A 285 22.89 -13.94 6.49
N ASP A 286 24.12 -13.56 6.14
CA ASP A 286 25.27 -13.50 7.05
C ASP A 286 25.53 -14.81 7.82
N LEU A 287 25.36 -15.93 7.13
CA LEU A 287 25.48 -17.26 7.71
C LEU A 287 26.95 -17.60 8.01
N PRO A 288 27.29 -18.09 9.22
CA PRO A 288 28.63 -18.60 9.53
C PRO A 288 29.03 -19.69 8.52
N LEU A 289 30.29 -19.66 8.03
CA LEU A 289 30.74 -20.66 7.06
C LEU A 289 30.70 -22.08 7.60
N SER A 290 30.81 -22.27 8.89
CA SER A 290 30.68 -23.55 9.58
C SER A 290 29.27 -24.15 9.45
N GLU A 291 28.26 -23.30 9.20
CA GLU A 291 26.86 -23.76 9.05
C GLU A 291 26.45 -24.05 7.60
N VAL A 292 27.31 -23.73 6.64
CA VAL A 292 27.02 -23.85 5.19
C VAL A 292 28.09 -24.62 4.45
N THR A 293 28.81 -25.49 5.14
CA THR A 293 29.97 -26.26 4.60
C THR A 293 29.60 -27.02 3.34
N GLU A 294 28.41 -27.64 3.31
CA GLU A 294 27.91 -28.41 2.17
C GLU A 294 27.61 -27.55 0.95
N LEU A 295 27.35 -26.27 1.15
CA LEU A 295 27.05 -25.32 0.08
C LEU A 295 28.32 -24.64 -0.49
N LEU A 296 29.41 -24.60 0.28
CA LEU A 296 30.65 -23.89 -0.11
C LEU A 296 31.21 -24.26 -1.49
N PRO A 297 31.11 -25.52 -1.98
CA PRO A 297 31.54 -25.85 -3.34
C PRO A 297 30.74 -25.17 -4.45
N TYR A 298 29.53 -24.71 -4.14
CA TYR A 298 28.55 -24.23 -5.12
C TYR A 298 28.19 -22.76 -4.98
N VAL A 299 28.63 -22.07 -3.91
CA VAL A 299 28.30 -20.66 -3.69
C VAL A 299 29.28 -19.73 -4.38
N ASP A 300 28.82 -18.52 -4.68
CA ASP A 300 29.66 -17.44 -5.13
C ASP A 300 30.56 -16.97 -3.96
N LYS A 301 31.85 -17.27 -4.08
CA LYS A 301 32.84 -16.97 -3.05
C LYS A 301 33.10 -15.48 -2.85
N THR A 302 32.71 -14.63 -3.78
CA THR A 302 32.81 -13.16 -3.63
C THR A 302 31.89 -12.62 -2.55
N LEU A 303 30.88 -13.40 -2.16
CA LEU A 303 29.95 -13.06 -1.08
C LEU A 303 30.41 -13.50 0.32
N ILE A 304 31.60 -14.09 0.42
CA ILE A 304 32.20 -14.45 1.71
C ILE A 304 32.93 -13.20 2.26
N SER A 305 32.54 -12.80 3.47
CA SER A 305 33.10 -11.64 4.19
C SER A 305 33.63 -12.07 5.55
N GLY A 306 34.42 -11.17 6.20
CA GLY A 306 35.01 -11.44 7.50
C GLY A 306 36.43 -12.04 7.43
N LYS A 307 37.03 -12.30 8.59
CA LYS A 307 38.41 -12.85 8.72
C LYS A 307 38.41 -14.06 9.67
N GLY A 308 39.27 -15.02 9.37
CA GLY A 308 39.45 -16.20 10.26
C GLY A 308 38.18 -16.98 10.49
N ALA A 309 37.85 -17.23 11.76
CA ALA A 309 36.66 -17.96 12.19
C ALA A 309 35.34 -17.16 12.03
N ASP A 310 35.43 -15.82 11.94
CA ASP A 310 34.24 -14.93 11.81
C ASP A 310 33.80 -14.73 10.35
N LYS A 311 34.24 -15.60 9.46
CA LYS A 311 33.81 -15.56 8.07
C LYS A 311 32.33 -15.96 7.95
N THR A 312 31.57 -15.14 7.22
CA THR A 312 30.15 -15.37 6.92
C THR A 312 29.88 -15.37 5.43
N LEU A 313 28.87 -16.13 5.01
CA LEU A 313 28.28 -16.06 3.68
C LEU A 313 27.14 -15.04 3.73
N LYS A 314 27.28 -13.92 3.02
CA LYS A 314 26.32 -12.82 3.03
C LYS A 314 24.93 -13.24 2.58
N ASN A 315 24.86 -14.01 1.51
CA ASN A 315 23.61 -14.58 0.96
C ASN A 315 23.89 -15.93 0.33
N ILE A 316 22.89 -16.82 0.27
CA ILE A 316 22.98 -18.07 -0.47
C ILE A 316 22.81 -17.76 -1.96
N ASN A 317 23.92 -17.67 -2.68
CA ASN A 317 23.97 -17.47 -4.11
C ASN A 317 24.70 -18.64 -4.76
N LEU A 318 23.94 -19.55 -5.35
CA LEU A 318 24.46 -20.78 -5.96
C LEU A 318 24.88 -20.51 -7.40
N LEU A 319 26.03 -21.04 -7.78
CA LEU A 319 26.50 -21.02 -9.17
C LEU A 319 26.03 -22.29 -9.89
N VAL A 320 25.06 -22.16 -10.78
CA VAL A 320 24.53 -23.24 -11.59
C VAL A 320 24.92 -22.99 -13.03
N GLN A 321 25.83 -23.82 -13.57
CA GLN A 321 26.39 -23.63 -14.93
C GLN A 321 26.95 -22.21 -15.15
N GLY A 322 27.60 -21.64 -14.13
CA GLY A 322 28.16 -20.30 -14.15
C GLY A 322 27.15 -19.16 -13.94
N ASN A 323 25.86 -19.46 -13.79
CA ASN A 323 24.84 -18.46 -13.53
C ASN A 323 24.53 -18.36 -12.03
N PRO A 324 24.52 -17.16 -11.43
CA PRO A 324 24.19 -16.95 -10.04
C PRO A 324 22.69 -17.11 -9.82
N ILE A 325 22.29 -17.96 -8.88
CA ILE A 325 20.90 -18.13 -8.46
C ILE A 325 20.80 -17.87 -6.98
N ILE A 326 20.09 -16.81 -6.61
CA ILE A 326 19.93 -16.36 -5.22
C ILE A 326 18.77 -17.11 -4.58
N TYR A 327 19.01 -17.72 -3.43
CA TYR A 327 17.99 -18.28 -2.58
C TYR A 327 17.68 -17.38 -1.39
N GLY A 328 16.41 -17.16 -1.14
CA GLY A 328 15.92 -16.40 0.01
C GLY A 328 14.54 -16.88 0.46
N VAL A 329 14.01 -16.26 1.50
CA VAL A 329 12.66 -16.61 2.04
C VAL A 329 11.56 -16.52 0.97
N GLY A 330 11.75 -15.68 -0.06
CA GLY A 330 10.80 -15.51 -1.17
C GLY A 330 10.94 -16.54 -2.29
N GLY A 331 11.97 -17.40 -2.26
CA GLY A 331 12.22 -18.43 -3.28
C GLY A 331 13.59 -18.31 -3.96
N LEU A 332 13.71 -18.95 -5.12
CA LEU A 332 14.88 -18.92 -6.00
C LEU A 332 14.73 -17.81 -7.04
N HIS A 333 15.73 -16.95 -7.15
CA HIS A 333 15.72 -15.81 -8.07
C HIS A 333 16.99 -15.80 -8.92
N HIS A 334 16.83 -15.55 -10.20
CA HIS A 334 17.94 -15.34 -11.13
C HIS A 334 17.63 -14.17 -12.05
N SER A 335 18.62 -13.34 -12.32
CA SER A 335 18.56 -12.33 -13.37
C SER A 335 19.91 -12.16 -14.03
N ARG A 336 19.93 -11.85 -15.33
CA ARG A 336 21.12 -11.53 -16.09
C ARG A 336 20.96 -10.12 -16.65
N SER A 337 21.99 -9.30 -16.49
CA SER A 337 22.05 -8.00 -17.16
C SER A 337 22.40 -8.19 -18.63
N GLY A 338 21.73 -7.45 -19.51
CA GLY A 338 22.01 -7.46 -20.94
C GLY A 338 20.78 -7.17 -21.79
N LYS A 339 21.02 -6.94 -23.08
CA LYS A 339 19.99 -6.85 -24.10
C LYS A 339 19.91 -8.19 -24.82
N TYR A 340 18.74 -8.79 -24.85
CA TYR A 340 18.47 -10.04 -25.53
C TYR A 340 17.39 -9.83 -26.58
N GLU A 341 17.61 -10.30 -27.80
CA GLU A 341 16.66 -10.18 -28.90
C GLU A 341 16.50 -11.55 -29.55
N SER A 342 15.27 -11.88 -29.92
CA SER A 342 15.00 -13.07 -30.73
C SER A 342 15.54 -12.89 -32.15
N ASN A 343 16.06 -13.96 -32.74
CA ASN A 343 16.51 -14.00 -34.15
C ASN A 343 16.12 -15.37 -34.73
N GLU A 344 16.65 -15.72 -35.90
CA GLU A 344 16.36 -16.99 -36.58
C GLU A 344 16.83 -18.22 -35.81
N GLU A 345 17.85 -18.07 -34.94
CA GLU A 345 18.45 -19.17 -34.15
C GLU A 345 17.98 -19.19 -32.70
N MET A 346 17.49 -18.07 -32.15
CA MET A 346 17.11 -17.93 -30.75
C MET A 346 15.72 -17.32 -30.59
N THR A 347 14.91 -18.00 -29.80
CA THR A 347 13.58 -17.49 -29.39
C THR A 347 13.57 -17.21 -27.90
N ILE A 348 13.09 -16.02 -27.51
CA ILE A 348 12.83 -15.68 -26.12
C ILE A 348 11.43 -16.15 -25.76
N LEU A 349 11.32 -17.01 -24.75
CA LEU A 349 10.05 -17.48 -24.21
C LEU A 349 9.83 -16.87 -22.83
N ASP A 350 8.65 -16.27 -22.61
CA ASP A 350 8.15 -15.87 -21.30
C ASP A 350 7.16 -16.92 -20.81
N ILE A 351 7.51 -17.62 -19.73
CA ILE A 351 6.71 -18.71 -19.17
C ILE A 351 6.32 -18.33 -17.74
N ASP A 352 5.01 -18.20 -17.49
CA ASP A 352 4.45 -17.91 -16.17
C ASP A 352 3.49 -19.02 -15.72
N VAL A 353 3.54 -19.34 -14.42
CA VAL A 353 2.62 -20.31 -13.82
C VAL A 353 1.38 -19.56 -13.33
N GLY A 354 0.24 -19.89 -13.92
CA GLY A 354 -1.04 -19.28 -13.57
C GLY A 354 -1.41 -19.44 -12.09
N SER A 355 -1.37 -18.34 -11.31
CA SER A 355 -1.75 -18.36 -9.89
C SER A 355 -0.92 -19.34 -9.04
N LEU A 356 0.41 -19.32 -9.19
CA LEU A 356 1.33 -20.29 -8.58
C LEU A 356 1.05 -20.56 -7.09
N TYR A 357 1.08 -19.53 -6.24
CA TYR A 357 0.88 -19.69 -4.78
C TYR A 357 -0.52 -20.23 -4.42
N PRO A 358 -1.62 -19.70 -4.98
CA PRO A 358 -2.94 -20.27 -4.78
C PRO A 358 -3.03 -21.73 -5.23
N SER A 359 -2.43 -22.10 -6.37
CA SER A 359 -2.43 -23.47 -6.87
C SER A 359 -1.67 -24.43 -5.94
N ILE A 360 -0.51 -24.01 -5.43
CA ILE A 360 0.26 -24.80 -4.44
C ILE A 360 -0.58 -25.01 -3.17
N ALA A 361 -1.23 -23.97 -2.67
CA ALA A 361 -2.04 -24.07 -1.46
C ALA A 361 -3.20 -25.04 -1.63
N VAL A 362 -3.92 -24.97 -2.76
CA VAL A 362 -5.06 -25.84 -3.05
C VAL A 362 -4.61 -27.29 -3.29
N GLN A 363 -3.56 -27.52 -4.10
CA GLN A 363 -3.09 -28.88 -4.44
C GLN A 363 -2.50 -29.63 -3.26
N ASN A 364 -2.03 -28.92 -2.23
CA ASN A 364 -1.42 -29.52 -1.05
C ASN A 364 -2.27 -29.35 0.21
N ASP A 365 -3.53 -28.92 0.07
CA ASP A 365 -4.46 -28.69 1.20
C ASP A 365 -3.87 -27.82 2.31
N LEU A 366 -3.12 -26.77 1.93
CA LEU A 366 -2.49 -25.87 2.89
C LEU A 366 -3.53 -24.92 3.51
N PHE A 367 -3.54 -24.86 4.82
CA PHE A 367 -4.42 -23.98 5.58
C PHE A 367 -3.75 -23.50 6.88
N PRO A 368 -4.15 -22.33 7.41
CA PRO A 368 -3.76 -21.91 8.75
C PRO A 368 -4.36 -22.86 9.80
N GLU A 369 -3.55 -23.44 10.67
CA GLU A 369 -4.00 -24.41 11.68
C GLU A 369 -5.16 -23.87 12.52
N HIS A 370 -5.10 -22.59 12.92
CA HIS A 370 -6.13 -21.94 13.73
C HIS A 370 -7.48 -21.77 13.00
N LEU A 371 -7.52 -21.91 11.68
CA LEU A 371 -8.76 -21.88 10.90
C LEU A 371 -9.27 -23.27 10.52
N GLY A 372 -8.40 -24.28 10.63
CA GLY A 372 -8.72 -25.67 10.35
C GLY A 372 -8.88 -26.00 8.88
N PRO A 373 -9.10 -27.28 8.54
CA PRO A 373 -9.14 -27.78 7.16
C PRO A 373 -10.32 -27.22 6.35
N ILE A 374 -11.36 -26.73 6.99
CA ILE A 374 -12.50 -26.06 6.31
C ILE A 374 -12.04 -24.83 5.52
N PHE A 375 -10.93 -24.18 5.96
CA PHE A 375 -10.35 -23.05 5.25
C PHE A 375 -9.89 -23.45 3.83
N SER A 376 -9.21 -24.60 3.66
CA SER A 376 -8.76 -25.07 2.35
C SER A 376 -9.93 -25.22 1.37
N LYS A 377 -11.05 -25.79 1.84
CA LYS A 377 -12.27 -25.91 1.05
C LYS A 377 -12.83 -24.55 0.63
N ILE A 378 -13.00 -23.61 1.58
CA ILE A 378 -13.52 -22.27 1.30
C ILE A 378 -12.60 -21.52 0.33
N TYR A 379 -11.30 -21.60 0.55
CA TYR A 379 -10.30 -20.97 -0.30
C TYR A 379 -10.33 -21.49 -1.73
N ASN A 380 -10.44 -22.81 -1.91
CA ASN A 380 -10.59 -23.41 -3.22
C ASN A 380 -11.93 -23.02 -3.87
N ASP A 381 -13.05 -23.32 -3.22
CA ASP A 381 -14.37 -23.29 -3.83
C ASP A 381 -14.88 -21.86 -4.07
N ASN A 382 -14.59 -20.93 -3.15
CA ASN A 382 -15.13 -19.57 -3.19
C ASN A 382 -14.17 -18.53 -3.75
N ILE A 383 -12.87 -18.86 -3.86
CA ILE A 383 -11.86 -17.88 -4.32
C ILE A 383 -11.15 -18.39 -5.56
N VAL A 384 -10.41 -19.49 -5.45
CA VAL A 384 -9.51 -19.92 -6.54
C VAL A 384 -10.30 -20.44 -7.74
N SER A 385 -11.22 -21.38 -7.53
CA SER A 385 -12.04 -21.97 -8.59
C SER A 385 -12.95 -20.94 -9.26
N VAL A 386 -13.61 -20.08 -8.47
CA VAL A 386 -14.46 -19.00 -9.00
C VAL A 386 -13.65 -18.06 -9.90
N ARG A 387 -12.45 -17.68 -9.45
CA ARG A 387 -11.58 -16.81 -10.23
C ARG A 387 -11.05 -17.47 -11.50
N LEU A 388 -10.68 -18.74 -11.44
CA LEU A 388 -10.20 -19.49 -12.60
C LEU A 388 -11.30 -19.67 -13.65
N THR A 389 -12.53 -19.97 -13.22
CA THR A 389 -13.70 -20.05 -14.11
C THR A 389 -13.96 -18.69 -14.77
N GLU A 390 -13.91 -17.59 -14.00
CA GLU A 390 -14.10 -16.26 -14.55
C GLU A 390 -13.00 -15.89 -15.57
N LYS A 391 -11.77 -16.35 -15.35
CA LYS A 391 -10.64 -16.12 -16.26
C LYS A 391 -10.81 -16.78 -17.62
N GLN A 392 -11.64 -17.84 -17.72
CA GLN A 392 -11.93 -18.53 -18.99
C GLN A 392 -12.87 -17.74 -19.88
N LYS A 393 -13.67 -16.81 -19.33
CA LYS A 393 -14.56 -15.95 -20.12
C LYS A 393 -13.78 -14.98 -21.01
N PRO A 394 -14.37 -14.50 -22.11
CA PRO A 394 -13.83 -13.40 -22.90
C PRO A 394 -13.52 -12.19 -22.02
N LYS A 395 -12.38 -11.50 -22.26
CA LYS A 395 -11.88 -10.42 -21.40
C LYS A 395 -12.93 -9.34 -21.11
N LYS A 396 -13.80 -9.04 -22.10
CA LYS A 396 -14.87 -8.01 -21.99
C LYS A 396 -16.04 -8.42 -21.08
N GLU A 397 -16.22 -9.71 -20.85
CA GLU A 397 -17.35 -10.28 -20.07
C GLU A 397 -16.96 -10.61 -18.63
N ARG A 398 -15.70 -10.42 -18.27
CA ARG A 398 -15.18 -10.74 -16.93
C ARG A 398 -15.67 -9.73 -15.91
N ASP A 399 -16.20 -10.24 -14.78
CA ASP A 399 -16.54 -9.42 -13.61
C ASP A 399 -15.23 -8.90 -12.94
N PRO A 400 -15.01 -7.56 -12.92
CA PRO A 400 -13.83 -6.98 -12.29
C PRO A 400 -13.70 -7.31 -10.80
N VAL A 401 -14.81 -7.46 -10.08
CA VAL A 401 -14.82 -7.81 -8.65
C VAL A 401 -14.28 -9.22 -8.44
N ILE A 402 -14.67 -10.16 -9.30
CA ILE A 402 -14.18 -11.53 -9.26
C ILE A 402 -12.69 -11.56 -9.68
N MET A 403 -12.36 -10.92 -10.80
CA MET A 403 -10.99 -10.96 -11.34
C MET A 403 -9.97 -10.29 -10.42
N GLU A 404 -10.23 -9.07 -9.96
CA GLU A 404 -9.28 -8.30 -9.15
C GLU A 404 -9.54 -8.49 -7.65
N GLY A 405 -10.80 -8.46 -7.19
CA GLY A 405 -11.13 -8.63 -5.77
C GLY A 405 -10.73 -10.01 -5.24
N LEU A 406 -11.10 -11.09 -5.93
CA LEU A 406 -10.69 -12.44 -5.50
C LEU A 406 -9.20 -12.70 -5.72
N LYS A 407 -8.52 -12.01 -6.65
CA LYS A 407 -7.06 -12.03 -6.75
C LYS A 407 -6.40 -11.46 -5.49
N LEU A 408 -6.93 -10.36 -4.96
CA LEU A 408 -6.44 -9.79 -3.71
C LEU A 408 -6.70 -10.73 -2.54
N ALA A 409 -7.88 -11.36 -2.48
CA ALA A 409 -8.21 -12.35 -1.46
C ALA A 409 -7.29 -13.58 -1.53
N ALA A 410 -7.04 -14.10 -2.73
CA ALA A 410 -6.14 -15.23 -2.95
C ALA A 410 -4.69 -14.97 -2.52
N ASN A 411 -4.26 -13.70 -2.53
CA ASN A 411 -2.93 -13.28 -2.09
C ASN A 411 -2.93 -12.65 -0.68
N GLY A 412 -4.03 -12.72 0.04
CA GLY A 412 -4.19 -12.14 1.38
C GLY A 412 -3.32 -12.85 2.43
N ARG A 413 -2.13 -12.33 2.68
CA ARG A 413 -1.07 -13.00 3.49
C ARG A 413 -1.31 -13.03 5.01
N LYS A 414 -2.20 -12.21 5.57
CA LYS A 414 -2.34 -12.09 7.04
C LYS A 414 -3.28 -13.09 7.71
N LEU A 415 -4.05 -13.82 6.92
CA LEU A 415 -4.90 -14.90 7.43
C LEU A 415 -4.31 -16.29 7.18
N ILE A 416 -3.20 -16.36 6.44
CA ILE A 416 -2.49 -17.60 6.13
C ILE A 416 -1.19 -17.68 6.95
#